data_c6942eb304e9b39b5473e2ae7639c355
#
_entry.id   c6942eb304e9b39b5473e2ae7639c355
#
_cell.length_a   1.000
_cell.length_b   1.000
_cell.length_c   1.000
_cell.angle_alpha   90.00
_cell.angle_beta   90.00
_cell.angle_gamma   90.00
#
_symmetry.space_group_name_H-M   'P 1'
#
loop_
_entity.id
_entity.type
_entity.pdbx_description
1 polymer ?
#
loop_
_entity_poly.entity_id
_entity_poly.type
_entity_poly.pdbx_seq_one_letter_code
_entity_poly.pdbx_strand_id
1 'polypeptide(L)' 'MTDVLVLAVDTSTRASIVALGAGGPLAVSRRDVQHRHGSHVLEQIDEVLETTGRALDEVGALAVGTGPGSFTG' A
#
# COMPACT_ATOMS: atom_id res chain seq x y z
N MET A 1 10.83 6.74 20.79
CA MET A 1 10.52 7.43 19.54
C MET A 1 9.60 6.58 18.71
N THR A 2 8.61 7.17 18.14
CA THR A 2 7.59 6.44 17.41
C THR A 2 7.82 6.56 15.92
N ASP A 3 7.86 5.44 15.24
CA ASP A 3 7.99 5.45 13.79
C ASP A 3 6.68 5.86 13.16
N VAL A 4 6.80 6.59 12.06
CA VAL A 4 5.63 6.99 11.30
C VAL A 4 5.08 5.77 10.57
N LEU A 5 3.78 5.60 10.64
CA LEU A 5 3.13 4.53 9.88
C LEU A 5 2.94 5.02 8.45
N VAL A 6 3.53 4.28 7.52
CA VAL A 6 3.54 4.65 6.11
C VAL A 6 2.70 3.66 5.32
N LEU A 7 1.79 4.18 4.52
CA LEU A 7 1.02 3.38 3.58
C LEU A 7 1.58 3.65 2.19
N ALA A 8 2.05 2.61 1.51
CA ALA A 8 2.63 2.74 0.19
C ALA A 8 1.75 2.03 -0.82
N VAL A 9 1.48 2.70 -1.92
CA VAL A 9 0.65 2.16 -2.99
C VAL A 9 1.41 2.29 -4.30
N ASP A 10 1.53 1.20 -5.02
CA ASP A 10 2.18 1.19 -6.30
C ASP A 10 1.28 0.45 -7.28
N THR A 11 0.84 1.16 -8.32
CA THR A 11 0.01 0.55 -9.34
C THR A 11 0.75 0.57 -10.66
N SER A 12 0.74 -0.54 -11.34
CA SER A 12 1.33 -0.65 -12.66
C SER A 12 0.31 -1.28 -13.58
N THR A 13 0.71 -1.52 -14.82
CA THR A 13 -0.19 -2.14 -15.77
C THR A 13 -0.47 -3.59 -15.43
N ARG A 14 0.35 -4.20 -14.58
CA ARG A 14 0.24 -5.62 -14.32
C ARG A 14 -0.04 -5.95 -12.87
N ALA A 15 0.27 -5.06 -11.97
CA ALA A 15 0.12 -5.38 -10.57
C ALA A 15 -0.24 -4.16 -9.75
N SER A 16 -0.91 -4.42 -8.66
CA SER A 16 -1.26 -3.41 -7.68
C SER A 16 -0.67 -3.88 -6.35
N ILE A 17 0.16 -3.06 -5.76
CA ILE A 17 0.87 -3.41 -4.53
C ILE A 17 0.57 -2.37 -3.47
N VAL A 18 0.17 -2.84 -2.31
CA VAL A 18 -0.08 -1.97 -1.16
C VAL A 18 0.74 -2.51 -0.01
N ALA A 19 1.48 -1.64 0.63
CA ALA A 19 2.34 -2.03 1.73
C ALA A 19 2.15 -1.09 2.90
N LEU A 20 2.32 -1.62 4.09
CA LEU A 20 2.25 -0.84 5.30
C LEU A 20 3.53 -1.08 6.08
N GLY A 21 4.13 -0.02 6.58
CA GLY A 21 5.37 -0.13 7.32
C GLY A 21 5.52 0.96 8.35
N ALA A 22 6.31 0.67 9.37
CA ALA A 22 6.63 1.63 10.42
C ALA A 22 8.03 1.31 10.90
N GLY A 23 9.01 1.95 10.28
CA GLY A 23 10.41 1.62 10.56
C GLY A 23 10.86 0.35 9.86
N GLY A 24 9.95 -0.33 9.21
CA GLY A 24 10.19 -1.56 8.47
C GLY A 24 8.88 -2.09 7.98
N PRO A 25 8.89 -3.08 7.10
CA PRO A 25 7.65 -3.60 6.53
C PRO A 25 6.82 -4.33 7.59
N LEU A 26 5.52 -4.09 7.58
CA LEU A 26 4.58 -4.76 8.46
C LEU A 26 3.67 -5.71 7.68
N ALA A 27 3.19 -5.28 6.52
CA ALA A 27 2.32 -6.10 5.68
C ALA A 27 2.39 -5.63 4.25
N VAL A 28 2.21 -6.55 3.32
CA VAL A 28 2.21 -6.26 1.90
C VAL A 28 1.09 -7.05 1.25
N SER A 29 0.34 -6.40 0.37
CA SER A 29 -0.68 -7.05 -0.44
C SER A 29 -0.36 -6.79 -1.90
N ARG A 30 -0.32 -7.84 -2.69
CA ARG A 30 -0.05 -7.73 -4.11
C ARG A 30 -1.16 -8.44 -4.88
N ARG A 31 -1.67 -7.78 -5.90
CA ARG A 31 -2.66 -8.36 -6.79
C ARG A 31 -2.19 -8.18 -8.22
N ASP A 32 -2.18 -9.25 -8.98
CA ASP A 32 -1.91 -9.16 -10.39
C ASP A 32 -3.18 -8.71 -11.09
N VAL A 33 -3.05 -7.74 -11.96
CA VAL A 33 -4.18 -7.18 -12.66
C VAL A 33 -4.18 -7.70 -14.08
N GLN A 34 -5.10 -8.57 -14.40
CA GLN A 34 -5.19 -9.13 -15.73
C GLN A 34 -6.17 -8.38 -16.60
N HIS A 35 -7.12 -7.74 -15.97
CA HIS A 35 -8.14 -6.99 -16.67
C HIS A 35 -8.20 -5.60 -16.09
N ARG A 36 -8.69 -4.68 -16.86
CA ARG A 36 -8.76 -3.31 -16.41
C ARG A 36 -9.99 -3.00 -15.60
N HIS A 37 -10.42 -3.89 -14.82
CA HIS A 37 -11.63 -3.70 -14.06
C HIS A 37 -11.30 -3.08 -12.74
N GLY A 38 -11.20 -1.81 -12.73
CA GLY A 38 -11.00 -1.13 -11.51
C GLY A 38 -9.76 -1.60 -10.78
N SER A 39 -9.55 -1.04 -9.67
CA SER A 39 -8.38 -1.29 -8.91
C SER A 39 -8.77 -2.03 -7.65
N HIS A 40 -7.89 -2.88 -7.19
CA HIS A 40 -8.07 -3.58 -5.93
C HIS A 40 -7.43 -2.83 -4.78
N VAL A 41 -7.01 -1.59 -5.02
CA VAL A 41 -6.23 -0.85 -4.05
C VAL A 41 -6.98 -0.67 -2.73
N LEU A 42 -8.26 -0.31 -2.80
CA LEU A 42 -9.01 -0.10 -1.56
C LEU A 42 -9.15 -1.38 -0.75
N GLU A 43 -9.37 -2.49 -1.44
CA GLU A 43 -9.44 -3.78 -0.76
C GLU A 43 -8.08 -4.14 -0.16
N GLN A 44 -7.02 -3.84 -0.88
CA GLN A 44 -5.67 -4.14 -0.41
C GLN A 44 -5.29 -3.29 0.79
N ILE A 45 -5.72 -2.04 0.79
CA ILE A 45 -5.50 -1.18 1.95
C ILE A 45 -6.20 -1.77 3.16
N ASP A 46 -7.45 -2.19 3.00
CA ASP A 46 -8.17 -2.81 4.09
C ASP A 46 -7.46 -4.07 4.58
N GLU A 47 -6.92 -4.86 3.64
CA GLU A 47 -6.21 -6.08 4.01
C GLU A 47 -4.98 -5.81 4.87
N VAL A 48 -4.15 -4.85 4.46
CA VAL A 48 -2.93 -4.60 5.22
C VAL A 48 -3.24 -3.96 6.56
N LEU A 49 -4.26 -3.14 6.65
CA LEU A 49 -4.67 -2.58 7.92
C LEU A 49 -5.21 -3.66 8.84
N GLU A 50 -6.05 -4.53 8.32
CA GLU A 50 -6.63 -5.59 9.12
C GLU A 50 -5.56 -6.58 9.59
N THR A 51 -4.66 -6.93 8.70
CA THR A 51 -3.58 -7.86 9.04
C THR A 51 -2.71 -7.33 10.16
N THR A 52 -2.49 -6.03 10.20
CA THR A 52 -1.62 -5.41 11.18
C THR A 52 -2.35 -4.90 12.41
N GLY A 53 -3.67 -4.91 12.39
CA GLY A 53 -4.46 -4.37 13.49
C GLY A 53 -4.37 -2.86 13.58
N ARG A 54 -4.03 -2.19 12.47
CA ARG A 54 -3.91 -0.74 12.45
C ARG A 54 -5.13 -0.12 11.82
N ALA A 55 -5.39 1.12 12.16
CA ALA A 55 -6.50 1.87 11.58
C ALA A 55 -5.97 2.88 10.58
N LEU A 56 -6.80 3.24 9.63
CA LEU A 56 -6.40 4.17 8.58
C LEU A 56 -5.98 5.52 9.15
N ASP A 57 -6.62 5.97 10.22
CA ASP A 57 -6.28 7.26 10.79
C ASP A 57 -4.95 7.25 11.54
N GLU A 58 -4.31 6.08 11.69
CA GLU A 58 -2.97 6.01 12.24
C GLU A 58 -1.90 6.26 11.19
N VAL A 59 -2.27 6.23 9.91
CA VAL A 59 -1.31 6.43 8.83
C VAL A 59 -0.86 7.88 8.83
N GLY A 60 0.45 8.08 8.95
CA GLY A 60 1.03 9.40 9.01
C GLY A 60 1.69 9.85 7.72
N ALA A 61 1.90 8.94 6.78
CA ALA A 61 2.51 9.29 5.51
C ALA A 61 2.00 8.35 4.43
N LEU A 62 1.95 8.86 3.22
CA LEU A 62 1.48 8.11 2.07
C LEU A 62 2.53 8.20 0.98
N ALA A 63 2.91 7.05 0.44
CA ALA A 63 3.82 6.99 -0.69
C ALA A 63 3.09 6.37 -1.87
N VAL A 64 3.15 7.02 -3.01
CA VAL A 64 2.44 6.55 -4.19
C VAL A 64 3.41 6.42 -5.34
N GLY A 65 3.41 5.23 -5.95
CA GLY A 65 4.18 4.96 -7.14
C GLY A 65 3.24 4.75 -8.30
N THR A 66 3.57 5.28 -9.44
CA THR A 66 2.72 5.20 -10.61
C THR A 66 3.37 4.46 -11.76
N GLY A 67 4.47 3.81 -11.51
CA GLY A 67 5.13 3.07 -12.56
C GLY A 67 6.47 2.62 -12.07
N PRO A 68 7.17 1.86 -12.88
CA PRO A 68 8.46 1.30 -12.47
C PRO A 68 9.44 2.41 -12.07
N GLY A 69 9.98 2.27 -10.88
CA GLY A 69 11.04 3.14 -10.42
C GLY A 69 10.62 4.53 -10.00
N SER A 70 9.34 4.77 -9.83
CA SER A 70 8.83 6.10 -9.54
C SER A 70 8.07 6.12 -8.23
N PHE A 71 8.63 6.78 -7.24
CA PHE A 71 7.93 6.99 -5.98
C PHE A 71 7.97 8.46 -5.63
N THR A 72 6.81 8.99 -5.32
CA THR A 72 6.72 10.34 -4.80
C THR A 72 5.97 10.24 -3.49
N GLY A 73 6.55 10.77 -2.48
CA GLY A 73 5.97 10.64 -1.16
C GLY A 73 5.34 11.90 -0.66
#